data_1f63a4110d45c47f976e62d4d2fc2705
#
_entry.id   1f63a4110d45c47f976e62d4d2fc2705
#
_cell.length_a   1.000
_cell.length_b   1.000
_cell.length_c   1.000
_cell.angle_alpha   90.00
_cell.angle_beta   90.00
_cell.angle_gamma   90.00
#
_symmetry.space_group_name_H-M   'P 1'
#
loop_
_entity.id
_entity.type
_entity.pdbx_description
1 polymer ?
#
loop_
_entity_poly.entity_id
_entity_poly.type
_entity_poly.pdbx_seq_one_letter_code
_entity_poly.pdbx_strand_id
1 'polypeptide(L)'
;MKGRAFKIGVWVLGTLSVVAYFYWIFPVWGMPFNDQRHGNPPLTPPWALECWLWEDDVNTSDYVDELLTGYKENDIPVRTIILDSPWSLCYNDFEIDTTLYKKPDLWFKRLQDDGYRVVLWMTSMVNSLSNDTHIKDSKDWYQKAKDNGFLVKSSKPNKWWKGKGGFIDYTNDRAMDWWRGLQQNVFDLGIDGWKLDGTATLFWNQLGPIPIFYKRTSQGIMTTRTYMDHYYRDEYRHGLTQNPEFVTLSRSMDRGFHPEGFAPIDASPVNWVGDQKHEWVTDEMIMESGDENVDIALDGIQGFESAIESVLNSAALGYNIVGSDVAGFSGKTIPPRLYMRWTQFSTFCGLFMNGGHGERRLWKRTEEELEVIRKFSWLHTELVPYMYHYVVTAHNGGRRLQTPLKQGKYHYMFGDDFLVAPIYMDSKKRTIALPKGQWRYFFNDKELIDGEVDIEREYPMDEFPVYIKEGAIVPLDIKRSYTGLGDLDSEGYTTILVYPKGENSFDYYHTDTVGETTISYETAAGTLKLSLEGEKFPHLLRIHSNKIPESVLLDGKLLEKEVFWKYDDQGHKLVIRNGDGYGKGIYEIKF
;
A
#
# COMPACT_ATOMS: atom_id res chain seq x y z
N MET A 1 41.36 -43.75 10.10
CA MET A 1 41.53 -42.32 9.77
C MET A 1 40.29 -41.69 9.17
N LYS A 2 39.59 -42.30 8.20
CA LYS A 2 38.38 -41.69 7.55
C LYS A 2 37.24 -41.32 8.51
N GLY A 3 36.93 -42.15 9.53
CA GLY A 3 35.83 -41.85 10.48
C GLY A 3 36.12 -40.72 11.46
N ARG A 4 37.39 -40.43 11.77
CA ARG A 4 37.77 -39.32 12.65
C ARG A 4 37.71 -37.97 11.91
N ALA A 5 38.14 -37.97 10.66
CA ALA A 5 38.01 -36.76 9.80
C ALA A 5 36.55 -36.41 9.51
N PHE A 6 35.68 -37.38 9.29
CA PHE A 6 34.24 -37.16 9.12
C PHE A 6 33.60 -36.57 10.38
N LYS A 7 33.89 -37.13 11.56
CA LYS A 7 33.38 -36.57 12.83
C LYS A 7 33.86 -35.15 13.07
N ILE A 8 35.14 -34.84 12.79
CA ILE A 8 35.67 -33.49 12.91
C ILE A 8 34.97 -32.56 11.93
N GLY A 9 34.75 -32.96 10.69
CA GLY A 9 34.00 -32.20 9.70
C GLY A 9 32.57 -31.87 10.15
N VAL A 10 31.84 -32.83 10.72
CA VAL A 10 30.49 -32.63 11.26
C VAL A 10 30.49 -31.63 12.43
N TRP A 11 31.46 -31.74 13.36
CA TRP A 11 31.59 -30.81 14.48
C TRP A 11 31.93 -29.39 14.00
N VAL A 12 32.82 -29.22 13.05
CA VAL A 12 33.18 -27.93 12.47
C VAL A 12 31.96 -27.28 11.78
N LEU A 13 31.25 -28.02 10.93
CA LEU A 13 30.05 -27.55 10.27
C LEU A 13 28.95 -27.18 11.28
N GLY A 14 28.72 -28.00 12.29
CA GLY A 14 27.76 -27.70 13.35
C GLY A 14 28.11 -26.43 14.12
N THR A 15 29.38 -26.24 14.48
CA THR A 15 29.84 -25.04 15.16
C THR A 15 29.67 -23.80 14.26
N LEU A 16 30.03 -23.87 12.99
CA LEU A 16 29.86 -22.76 12.03
C LEU A 16 28.39 -22.42 11.85
N SER A 17 27.50 -23.40 11.78
CA SER A 17 26.06 -23.18 11.67
C SER A 17 25.50 -22.47 12.91
N VAL A 18 25.93 -22.85 14.12
CA VAL A 18 25.53 -22.19 15.36
C VAL A 18 26.05 -20.74 15.42
N VAL A 19 27.29 -20.53 15.00
CA VAL A 19 27.87 -19.18 14.95
C VAL A 19 27.12 -18.31 13.93
N ALA A 20 26.85 -18.82 12.74
CA ALA A 20 26.09 -18.10 11.70
C ALA A 20 24.67 -17.76 12.18
N TYR A 21 24.02 -18.71 12.88
CA TYR A 21 22.70 -18.48 13.44
C TYR A 21 22.67 -17.33 14.44
N PHE A 22 23.52 -17.36 15.48
CA PHE A 22 23.53 -16.30 16.52
C PHE A 22 24.19 -14.99 16.05
N TYR A 23 25.06 -15.02 15.06
CA TYR A 23 25.70 -13.82 14.54
C TYR A 23 24.84 -13.09 13.50
N TRP A 24 24.14 -13.82 12.62
CA TRP A 24 23.44 -13.24 11.47
C TRP A 24 21.93 -13.52 11.48
N ILE A 25 21.52 -14.79 11.47
CA ILE A 25 20.12 -15.17 11.24
C ILE A 25 19.20 -14.63 12.34
N PHE A 26 19.49 -14.94 13.59
CA PHE A 26 18.66 -14.54 14.71
C PHE A 26 18.63 -13.03 14.96
N PRO A 27 19.77 -12.30 15.04
CA PRO A 27 19.75 -10.87 15.33
C PRO A 27 19.26 -9.99 14.18
N VAL A 28 19.32 -10.47 12.93
CA VAL A 28 18.91 -9.72 11.74
C VAL A 28 17.49 -10.06 11.34
N TRP A 29 17.15 -11.34 11.30
CA TRP A 29 15.86 -11.82 10.79
C TRP A 29 14.85 -12.20 11.88
N GLY A 30 15.31 -12.49 13.09
CA GLY A 30 14.47 -12.98 14.17
C GLY A 30 13.96 -14.41 13.96
N MET A 31 14.55 -15.15 13.03
CA MET A 31 14.08 -16.49 12.64
C MET A 31 14.78 -17.60 13.45
N PRO A 32 14.12 -18.77 13.63
CA PRO A 32 12.75 -19.15 13.24
C PRO A 32 11.68 -18.81 14.27
N PHE A 33 12.05 -18.22 15.41
CA PHE A 33 11.22 -18.10 16.62
C PHE A 33 10.51 -16.76 16.76
N ASN A 34 10.36 -15.99 15.70
CA ASN A 34 9.71 -14.71 15.76
C ASN A 34 8.24 -14.80 15.33
N ASP A 35 7.37 -15.35 16.19
CA ASP A 35 5.92 -15.43 15.97
C ASP A 35 5.27 -14.05 15.74
N GLN A 36 5.92 -12.99 16.16
CA GLN A 36 5.40 -11.61 16.06
C GLN A 36 5.42 -11.05 14.64
N ARG A 37 6.04 -11.77 13.67
CA ARG A 37 5.99 -11.41 12.23
C ARG A 37 4.89 -12.14 11.48
N HIS A 38 4.20 -13.06 12.14
CA HIS A 38 3.11 -13.86 11.63
C HIS A 38 1.85 -13.50 12.41
N GLY A 39 1.41 -12.27 12.28
CA GLY A 39 0.18 -11.80 12.91
C GLY A 39 -0.84 -11.44 11.85
N ASN A 40 -2.01 -11.04 12.32
CA ASN A 40 -2.97 -10.37 11.48
C ASN A 40 -2.59 -8.89 11.37
N PRO A 41 -2.74 -8.27 10.18
CA PRO A 41 -2.53 -6.83 10.04
C PRO A 41 -3.54 -6.06 10.90
N PRO A 42 -3.22 -4.82 11.30
CA PRO A 42 -4.15 -3.96 12.01
C PRO A 42 -5.43 -3.70 11.21
N LEU A 43 -6.53 -3.43 11.91
CA LEU A 43 -7.72 -2.87 11.29
C LEU A 43 -7.40 -1.43 10.87
N THR A 44 -7.07 -1.26 9.60
CA THR A 44 -6.63 0.02 9.05
C THR A 44 -7.83 0.82 8.57
N PRO A 45 -7.90 2.14 8.81
CA PRO A 45 -9.03 2.95 8.38
C PRO A 45 -9.13 3.02 6.84
N PRO A 46 -10.35 3.15 6.27
CA PRO A 46 -10.58 3.13 4.82
C PRO A 46 -9.78 4.20 4.05
N TRP A 47 -9.58 5.38 4.62
CA TRP A 47 -8.85 6.46 3.99
C TRP A 47 -7.42 6.09 3.59
N ALA A 48 -6.81 5.12 4.28
CA ALA A 48 -5.46 4.64 3.99
C ALA A 48 -5.35 3.86 2.66
N LEU A 49 -6.49 3.39 2.14
CA LEU A 49 -6.61 2.75 0.83
C LEU A 49 -6.78 3.75 -0.33
N GLU A 50 -7.06 5.03 -0.04
CA GLU A 50 -7.20 6.05 -1.08
C GLU A 50 -5.83 6.50 -1.63
N CYS A 51 -5.79 7.41 -2.61
CA CYS A 51 -4.55 7.84 -3.25
C CYS A 51 -3.68 8.70 -2.32
N TRP A 52 -2.39 8.37 -2.23
CA TRP A 52 -1.36 9.12 -1.52
C TRP A 52 -0.49 9.89 -2.52
N LEU A 53 -0.05 11.08 -2.10
CA LEU A 53 0.81 11.97 -2.89
C LEU A 53 1.99 12.44 -2.05
N TRP A 54 3.18 12.50 -2.64
CA TRP A 54 4.36 13.11 -2.04
C TRP A 54 5.42 13.48 -3.08
N GLU A 55 6.42 14.22 -2.64
CA GLU A 55 7.51 14.67 -3.47
C GLU A 55 8.77 14.85 -2.60
N ASP A 56 9.94 14.55 -3.14
CA ASP A 56 11.19 14.55 -2.38
C ASP A 56 12.20 15.63 -2.84
N ASP A 57 11.99 16.27 -3.99
CA ASP A 57 12.91 17.27 -4.52
C ASP A 57 12.71 18.65 -3.87
N VAL A 58 11.45 19.01 -3.52
CA VAL A 58 11.08 20.33 -2.99
C VAL A 58 10.12 20.21 -1.81
N ASN A 59 10.67 20.02 -0.61
CA ASN A 59 9.90 19.88 0.63
C ASN A 59 9.50 21.24 1.23
N THR A 60 8.49 21.90 0.68
CA THR A 60 7.94 23.19 1.18
C THR A 60 6.42 23.23 1.13
N SER A 61 5.80 24.00 2.04
CA SER A 61 4.36 24.23 2.01
C SER A 61 3.88 24.81 0.69
N ASP A 62 4.63 25.72 0.10
CA ASP A 62 4.25 26.38 -1.17
C ASP A 62 4.20 25.36 -2.32
N TYR A 63 5.15 24.38 -2.35
CA TYR A 63 5.16 23.36 -3.38
C TYR A 63 4.09 22.29 -3.17
N VAL A 64 3.85 21.89 -1.94
CA VAL A 64 2.72 20.98 -1.62
C VAL A 64 1.41 21.62 -2.06
N ASP A 65 1.22 22.92 -1.81
CA ASP A 65 0.03 23.67 -2.23
C ASP A 65 -0.09 23.73 -3.76
N GLU A 66 1.03 23.91 -4.50
CA GLU A 66 1.06 23.83 -5.97
C GLU A 66 0.59 22.46 -6.45
N LEU A 67 1.13 21.39 -5.85
CA LEU A 67 0.73 20.01 -6.19
C LEU A 67 -0.76 19.78 -5.95
N LEU A 68 -1.25 20.07 -4.75
CA LEU A 68 -2.66 19.84 -4.39
C LEU A 68 -3.62 20.64 -5.26
N THR A 69 -3.28 21.90 -5.54
CA THR A 69 -4.07 22.76 -6.44
C THR A 69 -4.12 22.15 -7.83
N GLY A 70 -2.98 21.78 -8.39
CA GLY A 70 -2.92 21.22 -9.73
C GLY A 70 -3.61 19.85 -9.85
N TYR A 71 -3.48 18.98 -8.84
CA TYR A 71 -4.22 17.70 -8.81
C TYR A 71 -5.73 17.93 -8.76
N LYS A 72 -6.19 18.87 -7.93
CA LYS A 72 -7.60 19.24 -7.84
C LYS A 72 -8.12 19.85 -9.15
N GLU A 73 -7.39 20.78 -9.77
CA GLU A 73 -7.77 21.41 -11.04
C GLU A 73 -7.83 20.42 -12.22
N ASN A 74 -7.02 19.35 -12.17
CA ASN A 74 -7.00 18.29 -13.17
C ASN A 74 -7.87 17.08 -12.78
N ASP A 75 -8.66 17.19 -11.73
CA ASP A 75 -9.58 16.18 -11.21
C ASP A 75 -8.88 14.82 -10.98
N ILE A 76 -7.74 14.86 -10.25
CA ILE A 76 -7.00 13.67 -9.85
C ILE A 76 -7.16 13.48 -8.33
N PRO A 77 -7.62 12.34 -7.84
CA PRO A 77 -7.89 12.14 -6.43
C PRO A 77 -6.59 12.11 -5.61
N VAL A 78 -6.61 12.80 -4.47
CA VAL A 78 -5.58 12.76 -3.43
C VAL A 78 -6.28 12.75 -2.08
N ARG A 79 -5.92 11.82 -1.21
CA ARG A 79 -6.41 11.76 0.15
C ARG A 79 -5.32 12.06 1.16
N THR A 80 -4.14 11.51 0.96
CA THR A 80 -3.04 11.56 1.91
C THR A 80 -1.83 12.26 1.32
N ILE A 81 -1.18 13.08 2.12
CA ILE A 81 0.06 13.77 1.78
C ILE A 81 1.15 13.27 2.72
N ILE A 82 2.30 12.90 2.16
CA ILE A 82 3.51 12.65 2.95
C ILE A 82 4.39 13.88 2.89
N LEU A 83 4.77 14.40 4.04
CA LEU A 83 5.85 15.37 4.18
C LEU A 83 7.13 14.62 4.54
N ASP A 84 8.00 14.45 3.55
CA ASP A 84 9.26 13.74 3.71
C ASP A 84 10.34 14.62 4.36
N SER A 85 11.48 14.06 4.64
CA SER A 85 12.59 14.75 5.29
C SER A 85 13.38 15.66 4.31
N PRO A 86 13.82 16.88 4.73
CA PRO A 86 13.65 17.44 6.07
C PRO A 86 12.38 18.28 6.20
N TRP A 87 11.61 18.06 7.25
CA TRP A 87 10.51 18.96 7.64
C TRP A 87 10.74 19.59 9.01
N SER A 88 11.63 19.00 9.85
CA SER A 88 11.99 19.48 11.19
C SER A 88 13.28 20.30 11.19
N LEU A 89 13.50 21.09 12.24
CA LEU A 89 14.70 21.92 12.40
C LEU A 89 15.96 21.08 12.50
N CYS A 90 15.92 19.93 13.17
CA CYS A 90 16.96 18.89 13.16
C CYS A 90 16.37 17.49 13.42
N TYR A 91 17.12 16.42 13.17
CA TYR A 91 16.66 15.03 13.41
C TYR A 91 16.93 14.59 14.86
N ASN A 92 15.94 14.16 15.68
CA ASN A 92 14.51 14.49 15.52
C ASN A 92 14.17 15.36 16.73
N ASP A 93 13.90 16.62 16.52
CA ASP A 93 13.39 17.53 17.54
C ASP A 93 11.87 17.71 17.48
N PHE A 94 11.25 17.25 16.38
CA PHE A 94 9.83 17.38 16.09
C PHE A 94 9.32 18.82 16.07
N GLU A 95 10.21 19.78 15.80
CA GLU A 95 9.88 21.17 15.59
C GLU A 95 9.80 21.46 14.10
N ILE A 96 8.66 21.92 13.62
CA ILE A 96 8.47 22.24 12.19
C ILE A 96 9.42 23.38 11.77
N ASP A 97 10.16 23.17 10.68
CA ASP A 97 10.95 24.26 10.07
C ASP A 97 10.02 25.28 9.40
N THR A 98 9.78 26.39 10.07
CA THR A 98 8.90 27.46 9.58
C THR A 98 9.46 28.23 8.38
N THR A 99 10.70 27.98 7.98
CA THR A 99 11.27 28.49 6.73
C THR A 99 10.80 27.69 5.52
N LEU A 100 10.51 26.40 5.72
CA LEU A 100 9.96 25.50 4.71
C LEU A 100 8.42 25.46 4.77
N TYR A 101 7.85 25.40 5.98
CA TYR A 101 6.42 25.29 6.23
C TYR A 101 5.91 26.52 6.99
N LYS A 102 5.44 27.52 6.24
CA LYS A 102 5.01 28.82 6.78
C LYS A 102 3.73 28.69 7.60
N LYS A 103 3.70 29.27 8.81
CA LYS A 103 2.53 29.28 9.70
C LYS A 103 1.94 27.87 9.87
N PRO A 104 2.70 26.90 10.40
CA PRO A 104 2.33 25.48 10.39
C PRO A 104 0.95 25.23 10.99
N ASP A 105 0.58 25.86 12.12
CA ASP A 105 -0.73 25.67 12.75
C ASP A 105 -1.90 25.95 11.79
N LEU A 106 -1.81 27.04 11.01
CA LEU A 106 -2.85 27.42 10.04
C LEU A 106 -2.80 26.55 8.79
N TRP A 107 -1.60 26.16 8.37
CA TRP A 107 -1.41 25.38 7.15
C TRP A 107 -1.90 23.94 7.33
N PHE A 108 -1.51 23.27 8.42
CA PHE A 108 -1.99 21.93 8.74
C PHE A 108 -3.51 21.90 8.96
N LYS A 109 -4.04 22.90 9.71
CA LYS A 109 -5.49 23.01 9.89
C LYS A 109 -6.22 23.13 8.55
N ARG A 110 -5.74 23.94 7.62
CA ARG A 110 -6.34 24.06 6.29
C ARG A 110 -6.32 22.74 5.53
N LEU A 111 -5.22 21.99 5.55
CA LEU A 111 -5.14 20.67 4.91
C LEU A 111 -6.21 19.72 5.46
N GLN A 112 -6.41 19.73 6.77
CA GLN A 112 -7.44 18.91 7.42
C GLN A 112 -8.86 19.37 7.07
N ASP A 113 -9.10 20.70 7.10
CA ASP A 113 -10.40 21.29 6.73
C ASP A 113 -10.74 21.00 5.25
N ASP A 114 -9.75 20.90 4.37
CA ASP A 114 -9.88 20.49 2.96
C ASP A 114 -10.00 18.95 2.80
N GLY A 115 -9.94 18.19 3.89
CA GLY A 115 -10.12 16.73 3.93
C GLY A 115 -8.87 15.90 3.68
N TYR A 116 -7.68 16.50 3.61
CA TYR A 116 -6.44 15.76 3.46
C TYR A 116 -5.97 15.13 4.78
N ARG A 117 -5.32 13.97 4.67
CA ARG A 117 -4.59 13.31 5.73
C ARG A 117 -3.10 13.62 5.61
N VAL A 118 -2.41 13.85 6.72
CA VAL A 118 -1.00 14.25 6.73
C VAL A 118 -0.15 13.23 7.46
N VAL A 119 0.84 12.69 6.76
CA VAL A 119 1.81 11.71 7.26
C VAL A 119 3.20 12.35 7.24
N LEU A 120 3.92 12.34 8.37
CA LEU A 120 5.27 12.89 8.46
C LEU A 120 6.30 11.76 8.42
N TRP A 121 7.42 12.00 7.73
CA TRP A 121 8.58 11.12 7.78
C TRP A 121 9.29 11.19 9.13
N MET A 122 9.71 10.06 9.66
CA MET A 122 10.53 10.01 10.86
C MET A 122 11.51 8.83 10.89
N THR A 123 12.47 8.91 11.79
CA THR A 123 13.38 7.83 12.16
C THR A 123 13.66 7.86 13.66
N SER A 124 14.21 6.77 14.20
CA SER A 124 14.59 6.66 15.62
C SER A 124 15.88 7.37 16.01
N MET A 125 16.45 8.23 15.14
CA MET A 125 17.73 8.90 15.35
C MET A 125 17.57 10.25 16.05
N VAL A 126 18.43 10.51 17.03
CA VAL A 126 18.70 11.84 17.61
C VAL A 126 20.04 12.31 17.07
N ASN A 127 20.05 13.29 16.16
CA ASN A 127 21.27 13.71 15.50
C ASN A 127 22.14 14.63 16.34
N SER A 128 23.45 14.49 16.16
CA SER A 128 24.48 15.46 16.58
C SER A 128 24.98 16.34 15.43
N LEU A 129 24.77 15.86 14.19
CA LEU A 129 25.07 16.55 12.96
C LEU A 129 24.08 16.09 11.89
N SER A 130 23.46 17.03 11.21
CA SER A 130 22.52 16.79 10.10
C SER A 130 23.07 17.38 8.80
N ASN A 131 22.80 16.72 7.67
CA ASN A 131 23.32 17.14 6.37
C ASN A 131 22.42 18.19 5.69
N ASP A 132 21.10 18.08 5.88
CA ASP A 132 20.07 18.72 5.08
C ASP A 132 19.04 19.55 5.86
N THR A 133 18.97 19.43 7.19
CA THR A 133 18.09 20.23 8.04
C THR A 133 18.60 21.68 8.24
N HIS A 134 17.73 22.57 8.70
CA HIS A 134 18.07 23.96 9.01
C HIS A 134 19.20 24.06 10.06
N ILE A 135 19.03 23.37 11.18
CA ILE A 135 20.05 23.24 12.22
C ILE A 135 20.94 22.03 11.90
N LYS A 136 22.15 22.30 11.39
CA LYS A 136 23.10 21.24 11.02
C LYS A 136 23.89 20.71 12.20
N ASP A 137 24.40 21.59 13.07
CA ASP A 137 25.13 21.22 14.29
C ASP A 137 24.17 21.18 15.49
N SER A 138 23.80 20.01 15.90
CA SER A 138 22.89 19.71 17.02
C SER A 138 23.61 18.91 18.13
N LYS A 139 24.94 19.14 18.32
CA LYS A 139 25.71 18.40 19.31
C LYS A 139 25.17 18.51 20.72
N ASP A 140 24.72 19.70 21.13
CA ASP A 140 24.19 19.94 22.47
C ASP A 140 22.89 19.17 22.68
N TRP A 141 22.03 19.10 21.69
CA TRP A 141 20.82 18.30 21.66
C TRP A 141 21.12 16.81 21.85
N TYR A 142 22.01 16.25 21.04
CA TYR A 142 22.49 14.89 21.17
C TYR A 142 23.14 14.62 22.51
N GLN A 143 23.98 15.53 23.02
CA GLN A 143 24.65 15.37 24.29
C GLN A 143 23.68 15.37 25.46
N LYS A 144 22.67 16.25 25.43
CA LYS A 144 21.56 16.24 26.41
C LYS A 144 20.85 14.89 26.46
N ALA A 145 20.49 14.32 25.33
CA ALA A 145 19.86 13.00 25.27
C ALA A 145 20.77 11.90 25.79
N LYS A 146 22.08 11.96 25.44
CA LYS A 146 23.09 10.99 25.88
C LYS A 146 23.35 11.05 27.38
N ASP A 147 23.52 12.25 27.96
CA ASP A 147 23.81 12.44 29.39
C ASP A 147 22.64 12.01 30.28
N ASN A 148 21.40 12.12 29.78
CA ASN A 148 20.21 11.61 30.44
C ASN A 148 20.02 10.10 30.27
N GLY A 149 20.85 9.42 29.47
CA GLY A 149 20.76 7.99 29.20
C GLY A 149 19.58 7.60 28.30
N PHE A 150 19.11 8.51 27.46
CA PHE A 150 17.96 8.28 26.56
C PHE A 150 18.32 7.54 25.29
N LEU A 151 19.62 7.38 24.99
CA LEU A 151 20.07 6.74 23.78
C LEU A 151 20.57 5.32 24.02
N VAL A 152 20.38 4.46 23.04
CA VAL A 152 21.05 3.16 22.95
C VAL A 152 22.56 3.38 23.11
N LYS A 153 23.21 2.61 23.98
CA LYS A 153 24.61 2.80 24.36
C LYS A 153 25.54 2.62 23.15
N SER A 154 26.23 3.69 22.81
CA SER A 154 27.28 3.72 21.78
C SER A 154 28.45 4.56 22.24
N SER A 155 29.70 4.17 21.86
CA SER A 155 30.91 4.92 22.19
C SER A 155 31.01 6.24 21.43
N LYS A 156 30.41 6.30 20.24
CA LYS A 156 30.40 7.46 19.33
C LYS A 156 29.07 7.52 18.57
N PRO A 157 28.71 8.71 18.01
CA PRO A 157 27.54 8.82 17.14
C PRO A 157 27.63 7.89 15.93
N ASN A 158 26.52 7.27 15.57
CA ASN A 158 26.39 6.43 14.39
C ASN A 158 26.30 7.31 13.14
N LYS A 159 26.93 6.91 12.05
CA LYS A 159 26.79 7.56 10.75
C LYS A 159 25.59 7.01 10.01
N TRP A 160 24.89 7.85 9.29
CA TRP A 160 23.82 7.51 8.37
C TRP A 160 23.74 8.56 7.25
N TRP A 161 22.89 8.37 6.24
CA TRP A 161 22.85 9.25 5.07
C TRP A 161 22.41 10.70 5.39
N LYS A 162 21.62 10.90 6.45
CA LYS A 162 21.21 12.24 6.93
C LYS A 162 22.16 12.85 7.98
N GLY A 163 23.33 12.24 8.26
CA GLY A 163 24.31 12.78 9.18
C GLY A 163 24.90 11.83 10.21
N LYS A 164 24.87 12.22 11.50
CA LYS A 164 25.38 11.42 12.62
C LYS A 164 24.48 11.59 13.84
N GLY A 165 24.19 10.51 14.54
CA GLY A 165 23.34 10.54 15.73
C GLY A 165 23.41 9.29 16.59
N GLY A 166 22.45 9.16 17.50
CA GLY A 166 22.21 8.00 18.34
C GLY A 166 20.75 7.57 18.26
N PHE A 167 20.51 6.28 18.38
CA PHE A 167 19.15 5.75 18.42
C PHE A 167 18.52 6.00 19.75
N ILE A 168 17.26 6.45 19.80
CA ILE A 168 16.48 6.55 21.04
C ILE A 168 16.29 5.16 21.65
N ASP A 169 16.34 5.04 22.98
CA ASP A 169 16.18 3.77 23.67
C ASP A 169 14.71 3.52 24.03
N TYR A 170 14.00 2.81 23.14
CA TYR A 170 12.58 2.44 23.30
C TYR A 170 12.29 1.59 24.56
N THR A 171 13.33 1.08 25.23
CA THR A 171 13.17 0.27 26.44
C THR A 171 13.37 1.08 27.73
N ASN A 172 13.62 2.39 27.60
CA ASN A 172 13.79 3.31 28.71
C ASN A 172 12.58 4.22 28.85
N ASP A 173 11.77 4.01 29.89
CA ASP A 173 10.54 4.78 30.13
C ASP A 173 10.79 6.31 30.12
N ARG A 174 11.87 6.78 30.76
CA ARG A 174 12.23 8.20 30.79
C ARG A 174 12.62 8.74 29.40
N ALA A 175 13.22 7.90 28.56
CA ALA A 175 13.52 8.27 27.20
C ALA A 175 12.23 8.36 26.37
N MET A 176 11.29 7.45 26.61
CA MET A 176 9.99 7.48 25.95
C MET A 176 9.15 8.68 26.40
N ASP A 177 9.10 9.01 27.68
CA ASP A 177 8.42 10.22 28.16
C ASP A 177 8.97 11.48 27.47
N TRP A 178 10.30 11.58 27.37
CA TRP A 178 10.93 12.68 26.67
C TRP A 178 10.61 12.71 25.17
N TRP A 179 10.68 11.55 24.51
CA TRP A 179 10.44 11.40 23.07
C TRP A 179 8.99 11.73 22.72
N ARG A 180 8.02 11.19 23.50
CA ARG A 180 6.61 11.48 23.33
C ARG A 180 6.27 12.95 23.56
N GLY A 181 6.93 13.57 24.55
CA GLY A 181 6.80 15.00 24.79
C GLY A 181 7.25 15.86 23.60
N LEU A 182 8.27 15.43 22.84
CA LEU A 182 8.70 16.11 21.61
C LEU A 182 7.70 15.89 20.46
N GLN A 183 7.25 14.67 20.30
CA GLN A 183 6.27 14.32 19.26
C GLN A 183 4.93 15.06 19.42
N GLN A 184 4.60 15.46 20.68
CA GLN A 184 3.36 16.18 20.95
C GLN A 184 3.24 17.47 20.11
N ASN A 185 4.37 18.15 19.81
CA ASN A 185 4.37 19.35 18.95
C ASN A 185 3.70 19.12 17.59
N VAL A 186 3.87 17.95 16.98
CA VAL A 186 3.27 17.63 15.68
C VAL A 186 1.94 16.88 15.82
N PHE A 187 1.73 16.14 16.91
CA PHE A 187 0.39 15.59 17.22
C PHE A 187 -0.63 16.71 17.46
N ASP A 188 -0.22 17.80 18.10
CA ASP A 188 -1.08 18.99 18.30
C ASP A 188 -1.44 19.70 16.98
N LEU A 189 -0.66 19.49 15.92
CA LEU A 189 -1.00 19.91 14.56
C LEU A 189 -1.99 18.96 13.86
N GLY A 190 -2.32 17.81 14.48
CA GLY A 190 -3.31 16.85 13.99
C GLY A 190 -2.80 15.95 12.86
N ILE A 191 -1.57 15.48 12.93
CA ILE A 191 -1.06 14.50 11.96
C ILE A 191 -1.80 13.17 12.03
N ASP A 192 -1.89 12.47 10.90
CA ASP A 192 -2.62 11.22 10.75
C ASP A 192 -1.69 9.99 10.67
N GLY A 193 -0.38 10.20 10.59
CA GLY A 193 0.53 9.07 10.51
C GLY A 193 2.02 9.40 10.49
N TRP A 194 2.81 8.32 10.57
CA TRP A 194 4.26 8.34 10.37
C TRP A 194 4.69 7.51 9.17
N LYS A 195 5.59 8.03 8.32
CA LYS A 195 6.43 7.22 7.44
C LYS A 195 7.66 6.81 8.23
N LEU A 196 7.73 5.54 8.65
CA LEU A 196 8.78 5.00 9.51
C LEU A 196 9.95 4.48 8.68
N ASP A 197 10.97 5.29 8.53
CA ASP A 197 12.16 5.01 7.72
C ASP A 197 13.46 4.95 8.55
N GLY A 198 14.60 4.90 7.91
CA GLY A 198 15.91 4.93 8.56
C GLY A 198 16.40 3.61 9.15
N THR A 199 15.68 2.55 8.96
CA THR A 199 15.94 1.23 9.56
C THR A 199 17.19 0.55 9.03
N ALA A 200 17.65 0.86 7.81
CA ALA A 200 18.92 0.38 7.28
C ALA A 200 20.10 0.66 8.23
N THR A 201 20.15 1.87 8.80
CA THR A 201 21.21 2.26 9.74
C THR A 201 21.24 1.40 11.01
N LEU A 202 20.11 0.86 11.44
CA LEU A 202 20.02 -0.01 12.60
C LEU A 202 20.86 -1.29 12.43
N PHE A 203 20.91 -1.84 11.23
CA PHE A 203 21.61 -3.09 10.94
C PHE A 203 23.09 -2.91 10.63
N TRP A 204 23.49 -1.76 10.05
CA TRP A 204 24.85 -1.55 9.54
C TRP A 204 25.78 -0.81 10.50
N ASN A 205 25.50 -0.82 11.81
CA ASN A 205 26.47 -0.36 12.82
C ASN A 205 27.67 -1.29 12.88
N GLN A 206 28.87 -0.69 12.87
CA GLN A 206 30.12 -1.42 12.78
C GLN A 206 31.02 -1.21 14.00
N LEU A 207 31.68 -2.29 14.43
CA LEU A 207 32.86 -2.25 15.27
C LEU A 207 34.08 -2.52 14.38
N GLY A 208 34.73 -1.47 13.91
CA GLY A 208 35.76 -1.60 12.87
C GLY A 208 35.14 -2.09 11.55
N PRO A 209 35.64 -3.16 10.92
CA PRO A 209 35.09 -3.75 9.70
C PRO A 209 33.92 -4.71 9.94
N ILE A 210 33.57 -5.00 11.20
CA ILE A 210 32.59 -6.02 11.55
C ILE A 210 31.26 -5.40 11.93
N PRO A 211 30.13 -5.71 11.24
CA PRO A 211 28.80 -5.25 11.63
C PRO A 211 28.37 -5.89 12.97
N ILE A 212 27.68 -5.11 13.79
CA ILE A 212 27.15 -5.57 15.07
C ILE A 212 25.62 -5.53 15.03
N PHE A 213 25.02 -6.71 15.17
CA PHE A 213 23.56 -6.89 15.08
C PHE A 213 22.87 -6.97 16.45
N TYR A 214 23.50 -6.39 17.48
CA TYR A 214 22.97 -6.29 18.84
C TYR A 214 23.04 -4.84 19.32
N LYS A 215 22.04 -4.45 20.10
CA LYS A 215 21.93 -3.13 20.73
C LYS A 215 22.05 -3.24 22.25
N ARG A 216 22.73 -2.30 22.87
CA ARG A 216 22.82 -2.21 24.33
C ARG A 216 21.86 -1.14 24.81
N THR A 217 20.70 -1.58 25.28
CA THR A 217 19.64 -0.73 25.79
C THR A 217 19.69 -0.62 27.33
N SER A 218 18.76 0.11 27.91
CA SER A 218 18.60 0.22 29.36
C SER A 218 18.18 -1.11 29.99
N GLN A 219 17.44 -1.96 29.26
CA GLN A 219 17.01 -3.29 29.71
C GLN A 219 18.03 -4.39 29.39
N GLY A 220 19.21 -4.05 28.86
CA GLY A 220 20.27 -5.02 28.55
C GLY A 220 20.61 -5.11 27.07
N ILE A 221 21.08 -6.29 26.67
CA ILE A 221 21.44 -6.56 25.26
C ILE A 221 20.25 -7.21 24.56
N MET A 222 19.85 -6.65 23.44
CA MET A 222 18.85 -7.23 22.56
C MET A 222 19.33 -7.28 21.11
N THR A 223 18.68 -8.08 20.28
CA THR A 223 18.97 -8.12 18.84
C THR A 223 18.55 -6.81 18.18
N THR A 224 19.20 -6.48 17.06
CA THR A 224 18.79 -5.32 16.26
C THR A 224 17.34 -5.48 15.77
N ARG A 225 16.93 -6.69 15.41
CA ARG A 225 15.56 -6.98 15.00
C ARG A 225 14.54 -6.69 16.12
N THR A 226 14.81 -7.13 17.35
CA THR A 226 13.93 -6.81 18.49
C THR A 226 13.85 -5.30 18.75
N TYR A 227 14.96 -4.58 18.65
CA TYR A 227 14.94 -3.12 18.76
C TYR A 227 14.09 -2.47 17.65
N MET A 228 14.23 -2.94 16.42
CA MET A 228 13.44 -2.45 15.29
C MET A 228 11.93 -2.73 15.46
N ASP A 229 11.58 -3.88 16.04
CA ASP A 229 10.19 -4.20 16.36
C ASP A 229 9.59 -3.24 17.39
N HIS A 230 10.38 -2.79 18.39
CA HIS A 230 9.98 -1.70 19.29
C HIS A 230 9.72 -0.41 18.52
N TYR A 231 10.64 0.00 17.64
CA TYR A 231 10.45 1.20 16.83
C TYR A 231 9.11 1.20 16.11
N TYR A 232 8.79 0.15 15.36
CA TYR A 232 7.53 0.09 14.62
C TYR A 232 6.30 0.01 15.53
N ARG A 233 6.34 -0.88 16.54
CA ARG A 233 5.18 -1.09 17.42
C ARG A 233 4.88 0.08 18.32
N ASP A 234 5.91 0.65 18.93
CA ASP A 234 5.72 1.69 19.94
C ASP A 234 5.32 3.01 19.28
N GLU A 235 5.81 3.30 18.06
CA GLU A 235 5.36 4.47 17.29
C GLU A 235 3.91 4.32 16.83
N TYR A 236 3.53 3.16 16.30
CA TYR A 236 2.16 2.90 15.89
C TYR A 236 1.17 2.96 17.09
N ARG A 237 1.49 2.27 18.17
CA ARG A 237 0.63 2.24 19.37
C ARG A 237 0.48 3.61 20.01
N HIS A 238 1.56 4.38 20.08
CA HIS A 238 1.49 5.75 20.59
C HIS A 238 0.62 6.62 19.69
N GLY A 239 0.80 6.54 18.37
CA GLY A 239 -0.04 7.27 17.41
C GLY A 239 -1.53 6.99 17.60
N LEU A 240 -1.91 5.71 17.82
CA LEU A 240 -3.30 5.33 18.12
C LEU A 240 -3.86 5.93 19.41
N THR A 241 -3.01 6.28 20.40
CA THR A 241 -3.46 7.00 21.60
C THR A 241 -3.77 8.48 21.33
N GLN A 242 -3.20 9.05 20.26
CA GLN A 242 -3.39 10.44 19.86
C GLN A 242 -4.53 10.58 18.83
N ASN A 243 -4.58 9.66 17.87
CA ASN A 243 -5.59 9.59 16.83
C ASN A 243 -6.01 8.13 16.61
N PRO A 244 -7.29 7.75 16.86
CA PRO A 244 -7.76 6.36 16.69
C PRO A 244 -7.63 5.84 15.25
N GLU A 245 -7.56 6.73 14.26
CA GLU A 245 -7.36 6.40 12.85
C GLU A 245 -5.88 6.54 12.41
N PHE A 246 -4.94 6.63 13.35
CA PHE A 246 -3.53 6.80 13.06
C PHE A 246 -2.95 5.62 12.28
N VAL A 247 -2.13 5.89 11.27
CA VAL A 247 -1.44 4.85 10.51
C VAL A 247 0.07 5.03 10.54
N THR A 248 0.79 3.95 10.30
CA THR A 248 2.22 3.98 9.97
C THR A 248 2.44 3.40 8.60
N LEU A 249 3.23 4.10 7.78
CA LEU A 249 3.78 3.61 6.53
C LEU A 249 5.15 2.99 6.84
N SER A 250 5.21 1.67 6.79
CA SER A 250 6.38 0.88 7.21
C SER A 250 6.97 0.08 6.04
N ARG A 251 8.28 -0.20 6.08
CA ARG A 251 8.89 -1.06 5.06
C ARG A 251 8.45 -2.51 5.27
N SER A 252 7.85 -3.09 4.23
CA SER A 252 7.59 -4.52 4.13
C SER A 252 8.82 -5.26 3.60
N MET A 253 8.66 -6.40 2.97
CA MET A 253 9.75 -7.19 2.43
C MET A 253 9.96 -6.87 0.95
N ASP A 254 11.18 -6.50 0.57
CA ASP A 254 11.56 -6.37 -0.83
C ASP A 254 11.96 -7.73 -1.46
N ARG A 255 12.28 -7.74 -2.75
CA ARG A 255 12.69 -8.96 -3.47
C ARG A 255 14.02 -9.54 -2.96
N GLY A 256 14.92 -8.68 -2.49
CA GLY A 256 16.24 -9.04 -1.96
C GLY A 256 16.22 -9.50 -0.51
N PHE A 257 15.08 -9.42 0.15
CA PHE A 257 14.94 -9.71 1.58
C PHE A 257 15.93 -8.89 2.43
N HIS A 258 16.03 -7.60 2.15
CA HIS A 258 16.92 -6.74 2.92
C HIS A 258 16.46 -6.59 4.37
N PRO A 259 17.40 -6.57 5.33
CA PRO A 259 17.04 -6.57 6.75
C PRO A 259 16.40 -5.27 7.24
N GLU A 260 16.55 -4.17 6.53
CA GLU A 260 15.91 -2.89 6.84
C GLU A 260 14.40 -2.89 6.67
N GLY A 261 13.86 -3.78 5.83
CA GLY A 261 12.45 -4.06 5.74
C GLY A 261 11.95 -5.00 6.83
N PHE A 262 10.85 -5.68 6.57
CA PHE A 262 10.32 -6.72 7.43
C PHE A 262 9.75 -6.19 8.75
N ALA A 263 9.03 -5.09 8.67
CA ALA A 263 8.28 -4.55 9.82
C ALA A 263 7.30 -5.60 10.39
N PRO A 264 7.01 -5.60 11.68
CA PRO A 264 6.09 -6.57 12.27
C PRO A 264 4.67 -6.36 11.75
N ILE A 265 4.04 -7.41 11.23
CA ILE A 265 2.74 -7.35 10.54
C ILE A 265 1.64 -6.78 11.43
N ASP A 266 1.66 -7.13 12.73
CA ASP A 266 0.69 -6.66 13.74
C ASP A 266 0.77 -5.16 14.07
N ALA A 267 1.78 -4.46 13.55
CA ALA A 267 1.98 -3.02 13.72
C ALA A 267 2.34 -2.30 12.40
N SER A 268 1.94 -2.87 11.29
CA SER A 268 2.23 -2.37 9.94
C SER A 268 0.94 -2.20 9.13
N PRO A 269 0.12 -1.19 9.45
CA PRO A 269 -1.17 -0.97 8.77
C PRO A 269 -0.99 -0.71 7.27
N VAL A 270 0.03 0.08 6.88
CA VAL A 270 0.35 0.41 5.48
C VAL A 270 1.82 0.18 5.21
N ASN A 271 2.15 -0.31 4.02
CA ASN A 271 3.50 -0.76 3.71
C ASN A 271 3.97 -0.36 2.31
N TRP A 272 5.25 0.04 2.20
CA TRP A 272 5.91 0.19 0.90
C TRP A 272 7.14 -0.70 0.80
N VAL A 273 7.54 -1.01 -0.43
CA VAL A 273 8.59 -2.00 -0.70
C VAL A 273 9.98 -1.41 -0.96
N GLY A 274 10.17 -0.11 -0.69
CA GLY A 274 11.46 0.56 -0.84
C GLY A 274 11.56 1.44 -2.08
N ASP A 275 12.79 1.77 -2.47
CA ASP A 275 13.15 2.94 -3.27
C ASP A 275 13.57 2.55 -4.70
N GLN A 276 12.71 1.83 -5.44
CA GLN A 276 12.99 1.39 -6.81
C GLN A 276 13.24 2.57 -7.75
N LYS A 277 13.98 2.31 -8.84
CA LYS A 277 14.36 3.33 -9.82
C LYS A 277 13.32 3.52 -10.92
N HIS A 278 13.30 4.69 -11.55
CA HIS A 278 12.47 5.00 -12.73
C HIS A 278 12.93 4.23 -13.98
N GLU A 279 12.96 2.91 -13.93
CA GLU A 279 13.57 2.05 -14.95
C GLU A 279 12.70 0.83 -15.29
N TRP A 280 12.78 0.41 -16.57
CA TRP A 280 12.21 -0.83 -17.09
C TRP A 280 13.13 -2.04 -16.94
N VAL A 281 14.10 -1.99 -16.06
CA VAL A 281 15.10 -3.05 -15.92
C VAL A 281 14.43 -4.36 -15.50
N THR A 282 14.68 -5.41 -16.28
CA THR A 282 14.26 -6.79 -15.98
C THR A 282 15.48 -7.67 -15.68
N ASP A 283 15.24 -8.79 -15.00
CA ASP A 283 16.30 -9.78 -14.72
C ASP A 283 16.93 -10.32 -16.02
N GLU A 284 16.12 -10.51 -17.07
CA GLU A 284 16.60 -10.93 -18.39
C GLU A 284 17.56 -9.92 -19.00
N MET A 285 17.20 -8.63 -18.97
CA MET A 285 18.07 -7.55 -19.49
C MET A 285 19.40 -7.49 -18.74
N ILE A 286 19.39 -7.70 -17.41
CA ILE A 286 20.60 -7.71 -16.60
C ILE A 286 21.47 -8.92 -16.92
N MET A 287 20.89 -10.11 -17.04
CA MET A 287 21.62 -11.32 -17.41
C MET A 287 22.25 -11.21 -18.81
N GLU A 288 21.53 -10.61 -19.77
CA GLU A 288 22.03 -10.41 -21.13
C GLU A 288 23.14 -9.35 -21.21
N SER A 289 23.15 -8.36 -20.32
CA SER A 289 24.17 -7.30 -20.30
C SER A 289 25.55 -7.81 -19.89
N GLY A 290 25.62 -8.94 -19.17
CA GLY A 290 26.86 -9.50 -18.64
C GLY A 290 27.52 -8.60 -17.58
N ASP A 291 26.79 -7.68 -16.98
CA ASP A 291 27.31 -6.81 -15.92
C ASP A 291 27.41 -7.60 -14.60
N GLU A 292 28.61 -8.10 -14.30
CA GLU A 292 28.90 -8.86 -13.09
C GLU A 292 28.78 -8.00 -11.80
N ASN A 293 28.63 -6.69 -11.90
CA ASN A 293 28.48 -5.81 -10.75
C ASN A 293 27.04 -5.65 -10.28
N VAL A 294 26.06 -6.19 -11.03
CA VAL A 294 24.64 -6.15 -10.65
C VAL A 294 24.26 -7.44 -9.98
N ASP A 295 24.17 -7.43 -8.66
CA ASP A 295 23.65 -8.57 -7.89
C ASP A 295 22.11 -8.54 -7.89
N ILE A 296 21.51 -9.19 -8.89
CA ILE A 296 20.07 -9.28 -9.07
C ILE A 296 19.37 -9.85 -7.83
N ALA A 297 20.03 -10.77 -7.15
CA ALA A 297 19.45 -11.49 -5.99
C ALA A 297 19.42 -10.62 -4.73
N LEU A 298 20.34 -9.65 -4.60
CA LEU A 298 20.52 -8.85 -3.39
C LEU A 298 20.10 -7.38 -3.56
N ASP A 299 20.04 -6.87 -4.79
CA ASP A 299 19.61 -5.48 -5.05
C ASP A 299 18.10 -5.39 -5.27
N GLY A 300 17.35 -5.18 -4.18
CA GLY A 300 15.89 -4.99 -4.20
C GLY A 300 15.43 -3.64 -4.79
N ILE A 301 16.35 -2.75 -5.16
CA ILE A 301 16.07 -1.38 -5.60
C ILE A 301 16.14 -1.16 -7.11
N GLN A 302 16.12 -2.24 -7.92
CA GLN A 302 16.05 -2.13 -9.37
C GLN A 302 14.76 -1.40 -9.83
N GLY A 303 14.30 -1.59 -11.04
CA GLY A 303 13.15 -0.88 -11.58
C GLY A 303 11.78 -1.53 -11.30
N PHE A 304 10.89 -1.42 -12.27
CA PHE A 304 9.48 -1.79 -12.13
C PHE A 304 9.26 -3.28 -11.84
N GLU A 305 10.00 -4.17 -12.50
CA GLU A 305 9.88 -5.62 -12.24
C GLU A 305 10.18 -5.94 -10.77
N SER A 306 11.23 -5.33 -10.22
CA SER A 306 11.61 -5.47 -8.81
C SER A 306 10.51 -4.97 -7.85
N ALA A 307 9.83 -3.87 -8.19
CA ALA A 307 8.70 -3.37 -7.39
C ALA A 307 7.54 -4.37 -7.36
N ILE A 308 7.16 -4.92 -8.52
CA ILE A 308 6.09 -5.92 -8.62
C ILE A 308 6.44 -7.14 -7.76
N GLU A 309 7.65 -7.68 -7.91
CA GLU A 309 8.09 -8.85 -7.15
C GLU A 309 8.11 -8.58 -5.64
N SER A 310 8.60 -7.41 -5.22
CA SER A 310 8.64 -7.01 -3.81
C SER A 310 7.24 -6.89 -3.21
N VAL A 311 6.28 -6.31 -3.93
CA VAL A 311 4.88 -6.23 -3.50
C VAL A 311 4.29 -7.64 -3.34
N LEU A 312 4.50 -8.53 -4.32
CA LEU A 312 3.97 -9.88 -4.27
C LEU A 312 4.63 -10.74 -3.18
N ASN A 313 5.94 -10.59 -2.95
CA ASN A 313 6.63 -11.24 -1.84
C ASN A 313 6.09 -10.77 -0.48
N SER A 314 5.86 -9.47 -0.33
CA SER A 314 5.28 -8.91 0.89
C SER A 314 3.86 -9.42 1.13
N ALA A 315 3.02 -9.46 0.09
CA ALA A 315 1.67 -10.02 0.17
C ALA A 315 1.70 -11.52 0.56
N ALA A 316 2.62 -12.30 0.00
CA ALA A 316 2.80 -13.72 0.34
C ALA A 316 3.17 -13.93 1.81
N LEU A 317 3.94 -13.00 2.41
CA LEU A 317 4.32 -13.04 3.82
C LEU A 317 3.18 -12.59 4.77
N GLY A 318 2.18 -11.88 4.25
CA GLY A 318 1.01 -11.50 5.03
C GLY A 318 0.76 -10.02 5.23
N TYR A 319 1.56 -9.15 4.64
CA TYR A 319 1.23 -7.74 4.57
C TYR A 319 -0.01 -7.55 3.68
N ASN A 320 -0.93 -6.70 4.10
CA ASN A 320 -2.22 -6.58 3.42
C ASN A 320 -2.34 -5.32 2.56
N ILE A 321 -2.04 -4.14 3.13
CA ILE A 321 -2.01 -2.89 2.37
C ILE A 321 -0.55 -2.64 1.98
N VAL A 322 -0.19 -3.04 0.75
CA VAL A 322 1.16 -2.99 0.22
C VAL A 322 1.17 -2.33 -1.15
N GLY A 323 2.19 -1.52 -1.41
CA GLY A 323 2.46 -0.92 -2.70
C GLY A 323 3.91 -0.44 -2.82
N SER A 324 4.18 0.32 -3.86
CA SER A 324 5.48 0.95 -4.13
C SER A 324 5.27 2.41 -4.50
N ASP A 325 6.36 3.18 -4.54
CA ASP A 325 6.35 4.49 -5.18
C ASP A 325 5.93 4.33 -6.65
N VAL A 326 4.84 4.97 -7.05
CA VAL A 326 4.37 4.93 -8.44
C VAL A 326 5.41 5.56 -9.34
N ALA A 327 5.79 4.83 -10.38
CA ALA A 327 6.88 5.14 -11.30
C ALA A 327 8.29 5.07 -10.70
N GLY A 328 8.43 4.57 -9.46
CA GLY A 328 9.67 4.48 -8.73
C GLY A 328 10.03 5.72 -7.92
N PHE A 329 10.98 5.57 -7.02
CA PHE A 329 11.46 6.64 -6.14
C PHE A 329 12.48 7.55 -6.80
N SER A 330 13.49 7.00 -7.51
CA SER A 330 14.66 7.77 -7.97
C SER A 330 15.08 7.43 -9.40
N GLY A 331 15.82 8.35 -10.02
CA GLY A 331 16.35 8.20 -11.36
C GLY A 331 16.51 9.56 -12.05
N LYS A 332 16.88 9.57 -13.34
CA LYS A 332 17.09 10.82 -14.08
C LYS A 332 15.76 11.48 -14.50
N THR A 333 14.90 10.68 -15.11
CA THR A 333 13.60 11.11 -15.61
C THR A 333 12.65 9.93 -15.55
N ILE A 334 11.38 10.19 -15.37
CA ILE A 334 10.34 9.17 -15.40
C ILE A 334 9.90 8.97 -16.85
N PRO A 335 10.13 7.79 -17.48
CA PRO A 335 9.64 7.53 -18.83
C PRO A 335 8.09 7.51 -18.85
N PRO A 336 7.42 8.15 -19.83
CA PRO A 336 5.96 8.25 -19.88
C PRO A 336 5.23 6.89 -19.77
N ARG A 337 5.64 5.91 -20.59
CA ARG A 337 5.01 4.58 -20.57
C ARG A 337 5.25 3.83 -19.26
N LEU A 338 6.39 4.04 -18.61
CA LEU A 338 6.68 3.48 -17.29
C LEU A 338 5.71 4.03 -16.25
N TYR A 339 5.52 5.37 -16.24
CA TYR A 339 4.63 6.01 -15.30
C TYR A 339 3.20 5.46 -15.44
N MET A 340 2.67 5.43 -16.66
CA MET A 340 1.34 4.89 -16.93
C MET A 340 1.19 3.42 -16.49
N ARG A 341 2.13 2.54 -16.87
CA ARG A 341 2.06 1.10 -16.51
C ARG A 341 2.23 0.85 -15.01
N TRP A 342 3.08 1.64 -14.35
CA TRP A 342 3.24 1.54 -12.90
C TRP A 342 2.00 2.02 -12.16
N THR A 343 1.38 3.11 -12.61
CA THR A 343 0.08 3.58 -12.10
C THR A 343 -0.99 2.49 -12.22
N GLN A 344 -1.08 1.84 -13.36
CA GLN A 344 -2.03 0.75 -13.61
C GLN A 344 -1.80 -0.44 -12.67
N PHE A 345 -0.56 -0.81 -12.40
CA PHE A 345 -0.23 -1.83 -11.40
C PHE A 345 -0.66 -1.38 -10.00
N SER A 346 -0.31 -0.16 -9.62
CA SER A 346 -0.62 0.37 -8.29
C SER A 346 -2.12 0.52 -8.03
N THR A 347 -2.94 0.66 -9.09
CA THR A 347 -4.41 0.65 -9.00
C THR A 347 -4.94 -0.64 -8.36
N PHE A 348 -4.27 -1.77 -8.61
CA PHE A 348 -4.61 -3.09 -8.05
C PHE A 348 -3.64 -3.52 -6.94
N CYS A 349 -3.11 -2.53 -6.19
CA CYS A 349 -2.39 -2.72 -4.93
C CYS A 349 -3.20 -2.15 -3.78
N GLY A 350 -2.90 -2.53 -2.54
CA GLY A 350 -3.55 -1.94 -1.37
C GLY A 350 -3.11 -0.49 -1.11
N LEU A 351 -1.86 -0.15 -1.44
CA LEU A 351 -1.32 1.20 -1.37
C LEU A 351 -1.10 1.76 -2.78
N PHE A 352 -1.74 2.88 -3.07
CA PHE A 352 -1.46 3.71 -4.24
C PHE A 352 -0.73 4.97 -3.78
N MET A 353 0.59 5.00 -3.92
CA MET A 353 1.44 6.08 -3.44
C MET A 353 2.19 6.74 -4.60
N ASN A 354 1.67 7.86 -5.11
CA ASN A 354 2.31 8.60 -6.18
C ASN A 354 3.32 9.59 -5.60
N GLY A 355 4.62 9.26 -5.72
CA GLY A 355 5.65 10.12 -5.14
C GLY A 355 7.08 9.67 -5.34
N GLY A 356 8.01 10.42 -4.75
CA GLY A 356 9.45 10.29 -4.91
C GLY A 356 10.05 11.45 -5.70
N HIS A 357 11.25 11.27 -6.23
CA HIS A 357 11.91 12.24 -7.10
C HIS A 357 11.24 12.36 -8.48
N GLY A 358 11.56 13.43 -9.21
CA GLY A 358 11.13 13.66 -10.58
C GLY A 358 9.80 14.42 -10.69
N GLU A 359 9.39 14.74 -11.93
CA GLU A 359 8.22 15.57 -12.18
C GLU A 359 6.91 14.86 -11.87
N ARG A 360 6.24 15.29 -10.78
CA ARG A 360 4.97 14.75 -10.30
C ARG A 360 3.77 15.66 -10.65
N ARG A 361 4.00 16.83 -11.21
CA ARG A 361 2.96 17.73 -11.72
C ARG A 361 2.46 17.20 -13.06
N LEU A 362 1.42 16.38 -13.03
CA LEU A 362 0.92 15.66 -14.21
C LEU A 362 0.48 16.58 -15.35
N TRP A 363 0.03 17.80 -15.03
CA TRP A 363 -0.29 18.84 -16.01
C TRP A 363 0.93 19.44 -16.74
N LYS A 364 2.15 19.10 -16.32
CA LYS A 364 3.41 19.45 -17.02
C LYS A 364 3.97 18.28 -17.84
N ARG A 365 3.28 17.15 -17.84
CA ARG A 365 3.62 15.96 -18.61
C ARG A 365 2.76 15.88 -19.88
N THR A 366 2.74 14.73 -20.55
CA THR A 366 1.92 14.57 -21.76
C THR A 366 0.44 14.43 -21.40
N GLU A 367 -0.45 14.81 -22.34
CA GLU A 367 -1.91 14.65 -22.16
C GLU A 367 -2.30 13.18 -21.96
N GLU A 368 -1.68 12.26 -22.71
CA GLU A 368 -1.88 10.81 -22.57
C GLU A 368 -1.54 10.33 -21.14
N GLU A 369 -0.41 10.79 -20.56
CA GLU A 369 -0.06 10.47 -19.18
C GLU A 369 -1.11 10.99 -18.19
N LEU A 370 -1.53 12.26 -18.35
CA LEU A 370 -2.53 12.87 -17.49
C LEU A 370 -3.85 12.09 -17.53
N GLU A 371 -4.34 11.75 -18.72
CA GLU A 371 -5.60 11.02 -18.88
C GLU A 371 -5.54 9.61 -18.29
N VAL A 372 -4.48 8.86 -18.61
CA VAL A 372 -4.33 7.49 -18.11
C VAL A 372 -4.13 7.47 -16.60
N ILE A 373 -3.26 8.33 -16.06
CA ILE A 373 -3.00 8.36 -14.62
C ILE A 373 -4.26 8.81 -13.85
N ARG A 374 -4.99 9.81 -14.35
CA ARG A 374 -6.28 10.23 -13.76
C ARG A 374 -7.30 9.08 -13.75
N LYS A 375 -7.51 8.40 -14.88
CA LYS A 375 -8.43 7.25 -15.00
C LYS A 375 -8.12 6.18 -13.95
N PHE A 376 -6.86 5.79 -13.84
CA PHE A 376 -6.45 4.70 -12.95
C PHE A 376 -6.36 5.12 -11.48
N SER A 377 -6.09 6.38 -11.19
CA SER A 377 -6.22 6.93 -9.82
C SER A 377 -7.67 6.93 -9.34
N TRP A 378 -8.61 7.31 -10.22
CA TRP A 378 -10.05 7.20 -9.90
C TRP A 378 -10.49 5.75 -9.75
N LEU A 379 -10.05 4.84 -10.62
CA LEU A 379 -10.38 3.42 -10.51
C LEU A 379 -9.91 2.84 -9.16
N HIS A 380 -8.69 3.22 -8.71
CA HIS A 380 -8.21 2.82 -7.39
C HIS A 380 -9.12 3.32 -6.26
N THR A 381 -9.48 4.60 -6.30
CA THR A 381 -10.37 5.22 -5.31
C THR A 381 -11.77 4.59 -5.33
N GLU A 382 -12.31 4.32 -6.53
CA GLU A 382 -13.60 3.66 -6.69
C GLU A 382 -13.62 2.22 -6.14
N LEU A 383 -12.47 1.53 -6.11
CA LEU A 383 -12.32 0.17 -5.56
C LEU A 383 -12.20 0.14 -4.03
N VAL A 384 -12.09 1.27 -3.32
CA VAL A 384 -11.92 1.30 -1.85
C VAL A 384 -12.98 0.48 -1.10
N PRO A 385 -14.29 0.54 -1.43
CA PRO A 385 -15.29 -0.30 -0.76
C PRO A 385 -15.03 -1.81 -0.91
N TYR A 386 -14.58 -2.25 -2.08
CA TYR A 386 -14.19 -3.64 -2.32
C TYR A 386 -12.91 -4.01 -1.54
N MET A 387 -11.89 -3.15 -1.56
CA MET A 387 -10.63 -3.38 -0.86
C MET A 387 -10.81 -3.43 0.65
N TYR A 388 -11.70 -2.63 1.20
CA TYR A 388 -11.91 -2.54 2.64
C TYR A 388 -12.47 -3.85 3.24
N HIS A 389 -13.26 -4.61 2.49
CA HIS A 389 -13.65 -5.98 2.87
C HIS A 389 -12.41 -6.83 3.22
N TYR A 390 -11.35 -6.75 2.40
CA TYR A 390 -10.13 -7.53 2.62
C TYR A 390 -9.24 -6.95 3.74
N VAL A 391 -9.41 -5.69 4.11
CA VAL A 391 -8.79 -5.13 5.32
C VAL A 391 -9.43 -5.76 6.56
N VAL A 392 -10.75 -5.76 6.63
CA VAL A 392 -11.49 -6.33 7.76
C VAL A 392 -11.29 -7.84 7.87
N THR A 393 -11.38 -8.56 6.75
CA THR A 393 -11.20 -10.02 6.76
C THR A 393 -9.77 -10.42 7.12
N ALA A 394 -8.75 -9.74 6.60
CA ALA A 394 -7.35 -10.00 6.94
C ALA A 394 -7.06 -9.72 8.42
N HIS A 395 -7.61 -8.64 8.99
CA HIS A 395 -7.52 -8.34 10.42
C HIS A 395 -8.08 -9.48 11.27
N ASN A 396 -9.16 -10.10 10.83
CA ASN A 396 -9.80 -11.23 11.51
C ASN A 396 -9.17 -12.60 11.16
N GLY A 397 -8.01 -12.61 10.48
CA GLY A 397 -7.29 -13.85 10.12
C GLY A 397 -7.84 -14.55 8.88
N GLY A 398 -8.70 -13.90 8.11
CA GLY A 398 -9.25 -14.39 6.86
C GLY A 398 -8.40 -14.01 5.63
N ARG A 399 -9.06 -13.86 4.49
CA ARG A 399 -8.41 -13.57 3.20
C ARG A 399 -7.80 -12.17 3.16
N ARG A 400 -6.71 -12.06 2.41
CA ARG A 400 -5.97 -10.82 2.16
C ARG A 400 -6.28 -10.29 0.77
N LEU A 401 -6.02 -9.00 0.58
CA LEU A 401 -6.32 -8.30 -0.66
C LEU A 401 -5.53 -8.83 -1.87
N GLN A 402 -4.24 -9.15 -1.68
CA GLN A 402 -3.39 -9.65 -2.76
C GLN A 402 -2.91 -11.06 -2.46
N THR A 403 -3.13 -11.98 -3.42
CA THR A 403 -2.69 -13.38 -3.32
C THR A 403 -1.93 -13.77 -4.58
N PRO A 404 -0.58 -13.87 -4.52
CA PRO A 404 0.23 -14.30 -5.65
C PRO A 404 -0.16 -15.70 -6.14
N LEU A 405 -0.16 -15.89 -7.45
CA LEU A 405 -0.46 -17.17 -8.09
C LEU A 405 0.83 -17.89 -8.51
N LYS A 406 0.76 -19.23 -8.54
CA LYS A 406 1.85 -20.06 -9.07
C LYS A 406 1.91 -20.11 -10.59
N GLN A 407 0.79 -19.81 -11.25
CA GLN A 407 0.64 -19.81 -12.70
C GLN A 407 0.85 -18.42 -13.25
N GLY A 408 1.66 -18.31 -14.29
CA GLY A 408 2.01 -17.03 -14.92
C GLY A 408 2.98 -16.18 -14.08
N LYS A 409 3.91 -15.52 -14.77
CA LYS A 409 4.89 -14.64 -14.10
C LYS A 409 4.17 -13.41 -13.54
N TYR A 410 4.27 -13.18 -12.22
CA TYR A 410 3.66 -12.06 -11.49
C TYR A 410 2.13 -11.97 -11.53
N HIS A 411 1.45 -13.10 -11.81
CA HIS A 411 0.00 -13.13 -11.70
C HIS A 411 -0.42 -13.19 -10.22
N TYR A 412 -1.50 -12.47 -9.89
CA TYR A 412 -2.07 -12.52 -8.55
C TYR A 412 -3.59 -12.30 -8.58
N MET A 413 -4.26 -12.79 -7.56
CA MET A 413 -5.64 -12.41 -7.28
C MET A 413 -5.65 -11.11 -6.46
N PHE A 414 -6.45 -10.16 -6.89
CA PHE A 414 -6.81 -8.97 -6.13
C PHE A 414 -8.23 -9.17 -5.60
N GLY A 415 -8.31 -9.42 -4.30
CA GLY A 415 -9.49 -10.03 -3.70
C GLY A 415 -9.74 -11.44 -4.24
N ASP A 416 -11.01 -11.84 -4.29
CA ASP A 416 -11.46 -13.13 -4.81
C ASP A 416 -11.87 -13.09 -6.27
N ASP A 417 -12.06 -11.89 -6.81
CA ASP A 417 -12.78 -11.68 -8.06
C ASP A 417 -11.92 -11.20 -9.21
N PHE A 418 -10.77 -10.57 -8.96
CA PHE A 418 -9.91 -10.06 -10.02
C PHE A 418 -8.62 -10.86 -10.16
N LEU A 419 -8.33 -11.29 -11.37
CA LEU A 419 -6.99 -11.73 -11.78
C LEU A 419 -6.26 -10.54 -12.38
N VAL A 420 -5.09 -10.24 -11.84
CA VAL A 420 -4.21 -9.17 -12.33
C VAL A 420 -2.89 -9.78 -12.83
N ALA A 421 -2.47 -9.37 -14.03
CA ALA A 421 -1.24 -9.86 -14.67
C ALA A 421 -0.38 -8.70 -15.19
N PRO A 422 0.42 -8.05 -14.34
CA PRO A 422 1.14 -6.83 -14.67
C PRO A 422 2.03 -6.95 -15.92
N ILE A 423 2.05 -5.91 -16.75
CA ILE A 423 3.02 -5.73 -17.83
C ILE A 423 4.29 -5.17 -17.18
N TYR A 424 5.27 -6.01 -16.95
CA TYR A 424 6.49 -5.70 -16.18
C TYR A 424 7.68 -5.24 -17.02
N MET A 425 7.54 -5.19 -18.32
CA MET A 425 8.55 -4.74 -19.28
C MET A 425 7.97 -3.71 -20.24
N ASP A 426 8.79 -2.99 -20.98
CA ASP A 426 8.34 -2.01 -21.97
C ASP A 426 7.71 -2.68 -23.19
N SER A 427 6.51 -3.22 -23.01
CA SER A 427 5.73 -3.95 -24.02
C SER A 427 4.26 -3.54 -23.97
N LYS A 428 3.56 -3.72 -25.08
CA LYS A 428 2.09 -3.69 -25.13
C LYS A 428 1.48 -5.09 -24.98
N LYS A 429 2.28 -6.14 -25.22
CA LYS A 429 1.82 -7.54 -25.17
C LYS A 429 1.99 -8.17 -23.80
N ARG A 430 1.07 -9.03 -23.48
CA ARG A 430 1.14 -9.86 -22.28
C ARG A 430 0.44 -11.20 -22.52
N THR A 431 1.07 -12.29 -22.08
CA THR A 431 0.45 -13.62 -21.97
C THR A 431 -0.16 -13.78 -20.58
N ILE A 432 -1.43 -14.14 -20.53
CA ILE A 432 -2.21 -14.31 -19.31
C ILE A 432 -2.56 -15.77 -19.15
N ALA A 433 -2.10 -16.40 -18.08
CA ALA A 433 -2.52 -17.74 -17.70
C ALA A 433 -3.79 -17.64 -16.84
N LEU A 434 -4.97 -17.83 -17.45
CA LEU A 434 -6.22 -17.78 -16.71
C LEU A 434 -6.38 -19.04 -15.84
N PRO A 435 -6.63 -18.88 -14.52
CA PRO A 435 -6.93 -20.01 -13.65
C PRO A 435 -8.27 -20.67 -14.00
N LYS A 436 -8.51 -21.84 -13.45
CA LYS A 436 -9.80 -22.53 -13.56
C LYS A 436 -10.96 -21.63 -13.17
N GLY A 437 -12.03 -21.60 -13.97
CA GLY A 437 -13.21 -20.77 -13.77
C GLY A 437 -13.68 -20.15 -15.07
N GLN A 438 -14.56 -19.18 -14.96
CA GLN A 438 -14.99 -18.36 -16.09
C GLN A 438 -14.67 -16.92 -15.80
N TRP A 439 -14.15 -16.23 -16.81
CA TRP A 439 -13.54 -14.91 -16.69
C TRP A 439 -14.05 -13.97 -17.77
N ARG A 440 -14.03 -12.68 -17.48
CA ARG A 440 -14.26 -11.61 -18.45
C ARG A 440 -13.12 -10.64 -18.38
N TYR A 441 -12.72 -10.08 -19.53
CA TYR A 441 -11.76 -9.00 -19.54
C TYR A 441 -12.39 -7.75 -18.94
N PHE A 442 -11.85 -7.21 -17.86
CA PHE A 442 -12.50 -6.19 -17.05
C PHE A 442 -12.83 -4.88 -17.80
N PHE A 443 -11.97 -4.46 -18.73
CA PHE A 443 -12.17 -3.25 -19.54
C PHE A 443 -13.09 -3.47 -20.76
N ASN A 444 -13.43 -4.71 -21.08
CA ASN A 444 -14.42 -5.09 -22.09
C ASN A 444 -15.01 -6.47 -21.74
N ASP A 445 -15.97 -6.46 -20.84
CA ASP A 445 -16.49 -7.66 -20.18
C ASP A 445 -17.62 -8.40 -20.92
N LYS A 446 -17.78 -8.11 -22.22
CA LYS A 446 -18.84 -8.73 -23.04
C LYS A 446 -18.62 -10.21 -23.28
N GLU A 447 -17.36 -10.60 -23.53
CA GLU A 447 -17.00 -11.98 -23.82
C GLU A 447 -16.71 -12.77 -22.55
N LEU A 448 -17.31 -13.98 -22.48
CA LEU A 448 -17.03 -14.95 -21.43
C LEU A 448 -15.94 -15.91 -21.91
N ILE A 449 -14.90 -16.08 -21.09
CA ILE A 449 -13.71 -16.87 -21.40
C ILE A 449 -13.62 -18.00 -20.38
N ASP A 450 -13.56 -19.23 -20.86
CA ASP A 450 -13.27 -20.38 -19.98
C ASP A 450 -11.80 -20.36 -19.58
N GLY A 451 -11.52 -20.63 -18.30
CA GLY A 451 -10.16 -20.66 -17.75
C GLY A 451 -9.37 -21.90 -18.17
N GLU A 452 -8.18 -22.06 -17.54
CA GLU A 452 -7.18 -23.09 -17.88
C GLU A 452 -6.62 -22.91 -19.32
N VAL A 453 -6.54 -21.66 -19.77
CA VAL A 453 -6.00 -21.26 -21.07
C VAL A 453 -4.99 -20.13 -20.92
N ASP A 454 -4.05 -20.07 -21.85
CA ASP A 454 -3.15 -18.94 -22.01
C ASP A 454 -3.69 -18.01 -23.11
N ILE A 455 -3.81 -16.73 -22.78
CA ILE A 455 -4.26 -15.69 -23.71
C ILE A 455 -3.11 -14.72 -23.95
N GLU A 456 -2.65 -14.64 -25.19
CA GLU A 456 -1.73 -13.59 -25.62
C GLU A 456 -2.47 -12.49 -26.37
N ARG A 457 -2.37 -11.26 -25.88
CA ARG A 457 -2.94 -10.09 -26.56
C ARG A 457 -2.17 -8.81 -26.29
N GLU A 458 -2.46 -7.79 -27.09
CA GLU A 458 -2.02 -6.42 -26.85
C GLU A 458 -3.03 -5.68 -25.96
N TYR A 459 -2.50 -4.85 -25.07
CA TYR A 459 -3.25 -3.98 -24.18
C TYR A 459 -2.91 -2.52 -24.51
N PRO A 460 -3.87 -1.69 -24.93
CA PRO A 460 -3.66 -0.27 -25.14
C PRO A 460 -3.24 0.43 -23.85
N MET A 461 -2.75 1.67 -23.94
CA MET A 461 -2.20 2.35 -22.76
C MET A 461 -3.25 2.77 -21.74
N ASP A 462 -4.50 2.87 -22.13
CA ASP A 462 -5.66 3.17 -21.28
C ASP A 462 -6.35 1.91 -20.73
N GLU A 463 -5.77 0.71 -20.95
CA GLU A 463 -6.24 -0.58 -20.42
C GLU A 463 -5.10 -1.35 -19.75
N PHE A 464 -5.44 -2.32 -18.91
CA PHE A 464 -4.48 -3.15 -18.17
C PHE A 464 -4.94 -4.62 -18.15
N PRO A 465 -4.03 -5.60 -18.08
CA PRO A 465 -4.39 -7.02 -18.02
C PRO A 465 -5.07 -7.40 -16.71
N VAL A 466 -6.37 -7.14 -16.63
CA VAL A 466 -7.23 -7.48 -15.49
C VAL A 466 -8.44 -8.25 -15.99
N TYR A 467 -8.73 -9.35 -15.33
CA TYR A 467 -9.90 -10.20 -15.63
C TYR A 467 -10.74 -10.34 -14.39
N ILE A 468 -12.05 -10.18 -14.56
CA ILE A 468 -13.03 -10.38 -13.49
C ILE A 468 -13.69 -11.75 -13.61
N LYS A 469 -13.87 -12.40 -12.48
CA LYS A 469 -14.46 -13.72 -12.41
C LYS A 469 -15.99 -13.66 -12.58
N GLU A 470 -16.54 -14.59 -13.32
CA GLU A 470 -18.00 -14.82 -13.33
C GLU A 470 -18.43 -15.31 -11.96
N GLY A 471 -19.44 -14.69 -11.40
CA GLY A 471 -19.89 -14.87 -10.02
C GLY A 471 -19.58 -13.69 -9.10
N ALA A 472 -18.80 -12.72 -9.53
CA ALA A 472 -18.32 -11.59 -8.72
C ALA A 472 -19.43 -10.67 -8.22
N ILE A 473 -19.23 -10.14 -7.01
CA ILE A 473 -19.94 -9.00 -6.41
C ILE A 473 -18.90 -7.98 -6.00
N VAL A 474 -18.93 -6.79 -6.62
CA VAL A 474 -17.92 -5.74 -6.39
C VAL A 474 -18.59 -4.43 -6.03
N PRO A 475 -18.57 -4.01 -4.76
CA PRO A 475 -19.01 -2.67 -4.37
C PRO A 475 -17.96 -1.63 -4.76
N LEU A 476 -18.42 -0.50 -5.31
CA LEU A 476 -17.61 0.59 -5.83
C LEU A 476 -18.16 1.94 -5.36
N ASP A 477 -17.29 2.93 -5.17
CA ASP A 477 -17.65 4.32 -4.89
C ASP A 477 -17.39 5.18 -6.14
N ILE A 478 -18.30 5.12 -7.11
CA ILE A 478 -18.15 5.78 -8.41
C ILE A 478 -18.57 7.25 -8.32
N LYS A 479 -17.62 8.13 -8.61
CA LYS A 479 -17.82 9.59 -8.59
C LYS A 479 -17.57 10.25 -9.96
N ARG A 480 -16.98 9.51 -10.91
CA ARG A 480 -16.57 10.04 -12.22
C ARG A 480 -16.84 9.04 -13.33
N SER A 481 -16.81 9.54 -14.56
CA SER A 481 -17.02 8.70 -15.75
C SER A 481 -15.74 8.16 -16.38
N TYR A 482 -14.56 8.51 -15.85
CA TYR A 482 -13.26 8.16 -16.46
C TYR A 482 -13.02 6.66 -16.59
N THR A 483 -13.54 5.87 -15.67
CA THR A 483 -13.32 4.42 -15.61
C THR A 483 -14.24 3.63 -16.53
N GLY A 484 -15.34 4.24 -16.98
CA GLY A 484 -16.38 3.56 -17.75
C GLY A 484 -17.29 2.65 -16.92
N LEU A 485 -17.08 2.55 -15.60
CA LEU A 485 -17.88 1.73 -14.70
C LEU A 485 -19.19 2.40 -14.26
N GLY A 486 -19.28 3.71 -14.43
CA GLY A 486 -20.42 4.54 -14.11
C GLY A 486 -20.25 5.96 -14.64
N ASP A 487 -21.00 6.87 -14.09
CA ASP A 487 -21.00 8.30 -14.42
C ASP A 487 -21.32 9.13 -13.17
N LEU A 488 -21.44 10.45 -13.33
CA LEU A 488 -21.78 11.38 -12.26
C LEU A 488 -23.12 11.07 -11.57
N ASP A 489 -24.02 10.32 -12.23
CA ASP A 489 -25.30 9.89 -11.64
C ASP A 489 -25.08 8.85 -10.53
N SER A 490 -23.91 8.27 -10.44
CA SER A 490 -23.52 7.29 -9.41
C SER A 490 -23.04 7.95 -8.12
N GLU A 491 -22.69 9.24 -8.13
CA GLU A 491 -22.19 9.96 -6.97
C GLU A 491 -23.21 9.96 -5.80
N GLY A 492 -22.75 9.60 -4.61
CA GLY A 492 -23.59 9.45 -3.43
C GLY A 492 -24.29 8.07 -3.31
N TYR A 493 -24.04 7.16 -4.24
CA TYR A 493 -24.53 5.78 -4.21
C TYR A 493 -23.36 4.81 -4.24
N THR A 494 -23.38 3.80 -3.38
CA THR A 494 -22.49 2.64 -3.58
C THR A 494 -22.94 1.86 -4.80
N THR A 495 -22.11 1.79 -5.82
CA THR A 495 -22.40 0.99 -7.02
C THR A 495 -22.02 -0.46 -6.78
N ILE A 496 -22.97 -1.38 -6.87
CA ILE A 496 -22.74 -2.81 -6.73
C ILE A 496 -22.66 -3.42 -8.13
N LEU A 497 -21.47 -3.78 -8.57
CA LEU A 497 -21.26 -4.47 -9.84
C LEU A 497 -21.42 -5.99 -9.61
N VAL A 498 -22.27 -6.64 -10.38
CA VAL A 498 -22.59 -8.08 -10.22
C VAL A 498 -22.46 -8.81 -11.54
N TYR A 499 -21.77 -9.94 -11.52
CA TYR A 499 -21.65 -10.90 -12.63
C TYR A 499 -22.30 -12.22 -12.21
N PRO A 500 -23.64 -12.36 -12.34
CA PRO A 500 -24.39 -13.41 -11.68
C PRO A 500 -24.12 -14.79 -12.27
N LYS A 501 -23.73 -15.76 -11.40
CA LYS A 501 -23.54 -17.16 -11.75
C LYS A 501 -23.80 -18.05 -10.53
N GLY A 502 -24.86 -18.87 -10.58
CA GLY A 502 -25.22 -19.71 -9.45
C GLY A 502 -25.68 -18.90 -8.24
N GLU A 503 -24.95 -19.01 -7.15
CA GLU A 503 -25.14 -18.25 -5.92
C GLU A 503 -23.81 -17.68 -5.42
N ASN A 504 -23.84 -16.50 -4.81
CA ASN A 504 -22.68 -15.90 -4.14
C ASN A 504 -23.13 -14.89 -3.09
N SER A 505 -22.20 -14.53 -2.18
CA SER A 505 -22.38 -13.48 -1.18
C SER A 505 -21.09 -12.71 -0.96
N PHE A 506 -21.23 -11.44 -0.54
CA PHE A 506 -20.15 -10.52 -0.22
C PHE A 506 -20.55 -9.67 1.00
N ASP A 507 -19.70 -9.60 2.00
CA ASP A 507 -19.91 -8.75 3.17
C ASP A 507 -19.31 -7.37 2.90
N TYR A 508 -20.18 -6.40 2.69
CA TYR A 508 -19.83 -5.01 2.48
C TYR A 508 -19.71 -4.29 3.82
N TYR A 509 -18.49 -3.91 4.20
CA TYR A 509 -18.22 -3.05 5.34
C TYR A 509 -18.24 -1.59 4.89
N HIS A 510 -19.09 -0.78 5.51
CA HIS A 510 -19.28 0.60 5.12
C HIS A 510 -18.02 1.42 5.41
N THR A 511 -17.59 2.23 4.46
CA THR A 511 -16.36 3.04 4.59
C THR A 511 -16.60 4.39 5.25
N ASP A 512 -17.83 4.90 5.20
CA ASP A 512 -18.21 6.21 5.73
C ASP A 512 -18.94 6.14 7.08
N THR A 513 -19.45 4.98 7.44
CA THR A 513 -20.20 4.75 8.68
C THR A 513 -19.83 3.41 9.30
N VAL A 514 -20.13 3.25 10.59
CA VAL A 514 -20.01 1.93 11.23
C VAL A 514 -21.22 1.09 10.80
N GLY A 515 -20.99 0.06 10.02
CA GLY A 515 -22.06 -0.82 9.56
C GLY A 515 -21.57 -1.89 8.59
N GLU A 516 -22.38 -2.90 8.43
CA GLU A 516 -22.11 -4.06 7.59
C GLU A 516 -23.40 -4.45 6.86
N THR A 517 -23.28 -4.83 5.59
CA THR A 517 -24.38 -5.36 4.78
C THR A 517 -23.90 -6.57 3.99
N THR A 518 -24.57 -7.70 4.17
CA THR A 518 -24.34 -8.87 3.33
C THR A 518 -25.12 -8.70 2.02
N ILE A 519 -24.40 -8.64 0.90
CA ILE A 519 -24.94 -8.60 -0.45
C ILE A 519 -24.90 -10.04 -0.98
N SER A 520 -26.05 -10.63 -1.29
CA SER A 520 -26.10 -11.99 -1.79
C SER A 520 -27.02 -12.13 -2.98
N TYR A 521 -26.77 -13.13 -3.81
CA TYR A 521 -27.69 -13.47 -4.91
C TYR A 521 -27.77 -14.98 -5.17
N GLU A 522 -28.89 -15.39 -5.79
CA GLU A 522 -29.10 -16.71 -6.37
C GLU A 522 -29.72 -16.61 -7.76
N THR A 523 -29.32 -17.50 -8.67
CA THR A 523 -29.89 -17.61 -10.02
C THR A 523 -30.60 -18.93 -10.19
N ALA A 524 -31.89 -18.90 -10.56
CA ALA A 524 -32.67 -20.09 -10.78
C ALA A 524 -33.75 -19.87 -11.88
N ALA A 525 -33.84 -20.79 -12.85
CA ALA A 525 -34.90 -20.83 -13.85
C ALA A 525 -35.21 -19.49 -14.54
N GLY A 526 -34.20 -18.73 -14.94
CA GLY A 526 -34.38 -17.43 -15.61
C GLY A 526 -34.68 -16.26 -14.65
N THR A 527 -34.55 -16.46 -13.34
CA THR A 527 -34.72 -15.43 -12.33
C THR A 527 -33.39 -15.22 -11.58
N LEU A 528 -33.02 -13.97 -11.37
CA LEU A 528 -31.98 -13.56 -10.43
C LEU A 528 -32.66 -12.93 -9.22
N LYS A 529 -32.40 -13.47 -8.03
CA LYS A 529 -32.82 -12.88 -6.78
C LYS A 529 -31.56 -12.34 -6.06
N LEU A 530 -31.58 -11.06 -5.73
CA LEU A 530 -30.49 -10.38 -5.02
C LEU A 530 -31.03 -9.79 -3.72
N SER A 531 -30.31 -10.00 -2.62
CA SER A 531 -30.68 -9.53 -1.27
C SER A 531 -29.58 -8.66 -0.67
N LEU A 532 -30.00 -7.61 0.05
CA LEU A 532 -29.16 -6.71 0.84
C LEU A 532 -29.62 -6.81 2.30
N GLU A 533 -28.85 -7.52 3.14
CA GLU A 533 -29.20 -7.78 4.53
C GLU A 533 -28.22 -7.05 5.48
N GLY A 534 -28.72 -6.20 6.37
CA GLY A 534 -27.94 -5.42 7.32
C GLY A 534 -28.26 -3.93 7.28
N GLU A 535 -27.25 -3.08 7.47
CA GLU A 535 -27.42 -1.64 7.41
C GLU A 535 -27.83 -1.17 6.01
N LYS A 536 -28.78 -0.22 5.96
CA LYS A 536 -29.28 0.33 4.70
C LYS A 536 -28.39 1.48 4.23
N PHE A 537 -28.13 1.51 2.93
CA PHE A 537 -27.35 2.55 2.30
C PHE A 537 -27.88 2.87 0.89
N PRO A 538 -27.70 4.10 0.38
CA PRO A 538 -27.99 4.42 -1.00
C PRO A 538 -27.14 3.55 -1.93
N HIS A 539 -27.79 2.83 -2.84
CA HIS A 539 -27.08 1.93 -3.75
C HIS A 539 -27.62 1.96 -5.16
N LEU A 540 -26.75 1.58 -6.10
CA LEU A 540 -27.04 1.39 -7.50
C LEU A 540 -26.53 0.00 -7.91
N LEU A 541 -27.41 -0.85 -8.49
CA LEU A 541 -27.00 -2.14 -8.99
C LEU A 541 -26.63 -2.03 -10.46
N ARG A 542 -25.45 -2.58 -10.83
CA ARG A 542 -25.00 -2.79 -12.21
C ARG A 542 -24.78 -4.27 -12.43
N ILE A 543 -25.77 -4.93 -13.05
CA ILE A 543 -25.80 -6.39 -13.18
C ILE A 543 -25.49 -6.75 -14.62
N HIS A 544 -24.43 -7.55 -14.83
CA HIS A 544 -24.12 -8.07 -16.14
C HIS A 544 -25.21 -9.05 -16.60
N SER A 545 -25.76 -8.83 -17.80
CA SER A 545 -26.75 -9.71 -18.40
C SER A 545 -26.73 -9.59 -19.93
N ASN A 546 -26.76 -10.73 -20.62
CA ASN A 546 -26.91 -10.79 -22.07
C ASN A 546 -28.39 -10.74 -22.51
N LYS A 547 -29.34 -10.62 -21.57
CA LYS A 547 -30.77 -10.58 -21.84
C LYS A 547 -31.38 -9.33 -21.20
N ILE A 548 -32.32 -8.73 -21.89
CA ILE A 548 -33.15 -7.66 -21.35
C ILE A 548 -34.13 -8.26 -20.35
N PRO A 549 -34.22 -7.75 -19.11
CA PRO A 549 -35.19 -8.23 -18.14
C PRO A 549 -36.64 -8.01 -18.61
N GLU A 550 -37.51 -8.97 -18.35
CA GLU A 550 -38.94 -8.84 -18.51
C GLU A 550 -39.56 -7.97 -17.40
N SER A 551 -39.04 -8.11 -16.18
CA SER A 551 -39.49 -7.35 -15.02
C SER A 551 -38.45 -7.30 -13.92
N VAL A 552 -38.49 -6.22 -13.14
CA VAL A 552 -37.68 -6.00 -11.92
C VAL A 552 -38.64 -5.69 -10.79
N LEU A 553 -38.60 -6.46 -9.71
CA LEU A 553 -39.37 -6.21 -8.50
C LEU A 553 -38.40 -5.86 -7.35
N LEU A 554 -38.82 -5.00 -6.43
CA LEU A 554 -38.19 -4.76 -5.14
C LEU A 554 -39.18 -5.02 -4.02
N ASP A 555 -38.87 -5.94 -3.12
CA ASP A 555 -39.76 -6.39 -2.02
C ASP A 555 -41.16 -6.76 -2.51
N GLY A 556 -41.23 -7.44 -3.68
CA GLY A 556 -42.46 -7.85 -4.32
C GLY A 556 -43.23 -6.76 -5.09
N LYS A 557 -42.72 -5.51 -5.13
CA LYS A 557 -43.33 -4.41 -5.89
C LYS A 557 -42.60 -4.23 -7.22
N LEU A 558 -43.37 -4.16 -8.30
CA LEU A 558 -42.85 -3.94 -9.64
C LEU A 558 -42.22 -2.55 -9.75
N LEU A 559 -40.98 -2.48 -10.21
CA LEU A 559 -40.30 -1.24 -10.53
C LEU A 559 -40.55 -0.83 -11.98
N GLU A 560 -40.87 0.45 -12.19
CA GLU A 560 -41.13 0.99 -13.51
C GLU A 560 -39.85 1.13 -14.32
N LYS A 561 -39.84 0.59 -15.54
CA LYS A 561 -38.72 0.70 -16.49
C LYS A 561 -38.50 2.16 -16.88
N GLU A 562 -37.27 2.55 -17.17
CA GLU A 562 -36.79 3.89 -17.49
C GLU A 562 -36.93 4.91 -16.33
N VAL A 563 -37.59 4.56 -15.23
CA VAL A 563 -37.68 5.35 -14.00
C VAL A 563 -36.72 4.81 -12.95
N PHE A 564 -36.88 3.52 -12.59
CA PHE A 564 -36.07 2.86 -11.56
C PHE A 564 -35.03 1.92 -12.12
N TRP A 565 -35.17 1.47 -13.35
CA TRP A 565 -34.19 0.63 -13.99
C TRP A 565 -34.16 0.85 -15.51
N LYS A 566 -32.99 0.66 -16.08
CA LYS A 566 -32.73 0.69 -17.52
C LYS A 566 -31.79 -0.46 -17.92
N TYR A 567 -31.87 -0.88 -19.16
CA TYR A 567 -30.92 -1.85 -19.71
C TYR A 567 -30.04 -1.19 -20.76
N ASP A 568 -28.74 -1.27 -20.55
CA ASP A 568 -27.73 -0.87 -21.53
C ASP A 568 -27.39 -2.06 -22.43
N ASP A 569 -27.95 -2.05 -23.65
CA ASP A 569 -27.76 -3.10 -24.64
C ASP A 569 -26.31 -3.13 -25.15
N GLN A 570 -25.63 -1.98 -25.18
CA GLN A 570 -24.23 -1.92 -25.62
C GLN A 570 -23.26 -2.45 -24.55
N GLY A 571 -23.48 -2.12 -23.31
CA GLY A 571 -22.65 -2.55 -22.19
C GLY A 571 -23.09 -3.88 -21.56
N HIS A 572 -24.20 -4.48 -22.00
CA HIS A 572 -24.79 -5.69 -21.41
C HIS A 572 -25.02 -5.53 -19.90
N LYS A 573 -25.54 -4.37 -19.48
CA LYS A 573 -25.77 -4.04 -18.07
C LYS A 573 -27.22 -3.69 -17.79
N LEU A 574 -27.82 -4.39 -16.83
CA LEU A 574 -29.01 -3.91 -16.15
C LEU A 574 -28.59 -2.93 -15.06
N VAL A 575 -29.07 -1.71 -15.14
CA VAL A 575 -28.83 -0.68 -14.12
C VAL A 575 -30.12 -0.46 -13.35
N ILE A 576 -30.08 -0.67 -12.02
CA ILE A 576 -31.22 -0.42 -11.13
C ILE A 576 -30.79 0.66 -10.14
N ARG A 577 -31.51 1.78 -10.15
CA ARG A 577 -31.34 2.87 -9.20
C ARG A 577 -32.57 2.93 -8.32
N ASN A 578 -32.41 2.68 -7.05
CA ASN A 578 -33.45 2.82 -6.06
C ASN A 578 -33.10 4.00 -5.16
N GLY A 579 -34.03 4.95 -5.01
CA GLY A 579 -33.80 6.12 -4.16
C GLY A 579 -33.44 5.77 -2.72
N ASP A 580 -33.51 6.71 -1.81
CA ASP A 580 -32.92 6.65 -0.46
C ASP A 580 -33.56 5.62 0.49
N GLY A 581 -34.60 4.88 0.06
CA GLY A 581 -35.31 3.95 0.91
C GLY A 581 -35.73 2.66 0.21
N TYR A 582 -35.10 1.57 0.52
CA TYR A 582 -35.59 0.24 0.22
C TYR A 582 -36.08 -0.45 1.51
N GLY A 583 -37.09 -1.36 1.39
CA GLY A 583 -37.68 -2.07 2.51
C GLY A 583 -36.75 -3.16 3.04
N LYS A 584 -36.97 -4.42 2.61
CA LYS A 584 -36.14 -5.57 2.96
C LYS A 584 -34.90 -5.70 2.07
N GLY A 585 -34.85 -4.97 0.94
CA GLY A 585 -33.74 -5.01 0.00
C GLY A 585 -33.70 -6.27 -0.87
N ILE A 586 -34.83 -6.87 -1.18
CA ILE A 586 -34.93 -8.08 -2.01
C ILE A 586 -35.33 -7.69 -3.43
N TYR A 587 -34.42 -7.86 -4.37
CA TYR A 587 -34.67 -7.69 -5.81
C TYR A 587 -34.96 -9.03 -6.47
N GLU A 588 -36.02 -9.08 -7.26
CA GLU A 588 -36.34 -10.22 -8.12
C GLU A 588 -36.36 -9.77 -9.57
N ILE A 589 -35.46 -10.31 -10.39
CA ILE A 589 -35.24 -9.93 -11.78
C ILE A 589 -35.56 -11.14 -12.66
N LYS A 590 -36.56 -11.01 -13.56
CA LYS A 590 -36.94 -12.08 -14.50
C LYS A 590 -36.43 -11.76 -15.89
N PHE A 591 -35.81 -12.75 -16.55
CA PHE A 591 -35.22 -12.66 -17.88
C PHE A 591 -35.91 -13.54 -18.90
#